data_7e0fa1bbd7a77adf6fd85b4cdcc659c7
#
_entry.id   7e0fa1bbd7a77adf6fd85b4cdcc659c7
#
_cell.length_a   1.000
_cell.length_b   1.000
_cell.length_c   1.000
_cell.angle_alpha   90.00
_cell.angle_beta   90.00
_cell.angle_gamma   90.00
#
_symmetry.space_group_name_H-M   'P 1'
#
loop_
_entity.id
_entity.type
_entity.pdbx_description
1 polymer ?
#
loop_
_entity_poly.entity_id
_entity_poly.type
_entity_poly.pdbx_seq_one_letter_code
_entity_poly.pdbx_strand_id
1 'polypeptide(L)'
;MVKDSFSKALCAWFETNGRNLPWRETQDPYHIWLSEIMLQQTQVATVMSYYPRFLKRFPNIKTLAQAPEDRVLKLWEGLGYYARCRNMHRSAQIIVEKHEGKFPQTLDEVVALPGIGRSTAGAILTFSFGHKHPLLDGNVKRVLCRLYNVDEAPQKSAVEKALWAFSE
;
A
#
# COMPACT_ATOMS: atom_id res chain seq x y z
N MET A 1 -25.67 -10.56 -6.32
CA MET A 1 -26.61 -10.02 -5.30
C MET A 1 -25.96 -9.69 -3.96
N VAL A 2 -25.31 -10.61 -3.23
CA VAL A 2 -24.67 -10.30 -1.93
C VAL A 2 -23.50 -9.33 -2.09
N LYS A 3 -22.63 -9.55 -3.09
CA LYS A 3 -21.43 -8.72 -3.36
C LYS A 3 -21.82 -7.25 -3.67
N ASP A 4 -22.80 -7.03 -4.52
CA ASP A 4 -23.22 -5.67 -4.92
C ASP A 4 -23.88 -4.92 -3.76
N SER A 5 -24.70 -5.59 -2.97
CA SER A 5 -25.33 -5.00 -1.79
C SER A 5 -24.31 -4.64 -0.72
N PHE A 6 -23.33 -5.54 -0.47
CA PHE A 6 -22.25 -5.30 0.47
C PHE A 6 -21.36 -4.13 0.03
N SER A 7 -20.93 -4.10 -1.24
CA SER A 7 -20.07 -3.03 -1.76
C SER A 7 -20.73 -1.66 -1.65
N LYS A 8 -22.02 -1.55 -2.00
CA LYS A 8 -22.80 -0.31 -1.87
C LYS A 8 -22.89 0.14 -0.42
N ALA A 9 -23.22 -0.77 0.49
CA ALA A 9 -23.29 -0.47 1.92
C ALA A 9 -21.96 -0.04 2.50
N LEU A 10 -20.85 -0.70 2.09
CA LEU A 10 -19.51 -0.35 2.54
C LEU A 10 -19.08 1.03 2.04
N CYS A 11 -19.36 1.37 0.78
CA CYS A 11 -19.07 2.70 0.23
C CYS A 11 -19.83 3.78 0.96
N ALA A 12 -21.15 3.62 1.15
CA ALA A 12 -21.97 4.57 1.88
C ALA A 12 -21.52 4.75 3.35
N TRP A 13 -21.14 3.65 4.01
CA TRP A 13 -20.58 3.71 5.35
C TRP A 13 -19.24 4.48 5.36
N PHE A 14 -18.38 4.24 4.37
CA PHE A 14 -17.07 4.88 4.28
C PHE A 14 -17.19 6.41 4.05
N GLU A 15 -18.16 6.86 3.27
CA GLU A 15 -18.41 8.30 3.05
C GLU A 15 -18.67 9.06 4.36
N THR A 16 -19.33 8.42 5.32
CA THR A 16 -19.66 9.03 6.62
C THR A 16 -18.66 8.74 7.73
N ASN A 17 -17.95 7.61 7.66
CA ASN A 17 -17.08 7.12 8.74
C ASN A 17 -15.59 7.05 8.35
N GLY A 18 -15.26 7.41 7.11
CA GLY A 18 -13.88 7.42 6.63
C GLY A 18 -13.03 8.42 7.41
N ARG A 19 -11.87 7.98 7.91
CA ARG A 19 -10.93 8.88 8.60
C ARG A 19 -10.25 9.80 7.61
N ASN A 20 -10.09 11.07 7.97
CA ASN A 20 -9.25 12.01 7.23
C ASN A 20 -7.77 11.67 7.48
N LEU A 21 -7.08 11.21 6.45
CA LEU A 21 -5.68 10.80 6.52
C LEU A 21 -4.93 11.49 5.37
N PRO A 22 -3.73 12.06 5.61
CA PRO A 22 -3.01 12.87 4.61
C PRO A 22 -2.78 12.14 3.27
N TRP A 23 -2.55 10.84 3.31
CA TRP A 23 -2.36 10.02 2.12
C TRP A 23 -3.66 9.67 1.36
N ARG A 24 -4.82 10.08 1.87
CA ARG A 24 -6.12 9.97 1.19
C ARG A 24 -6.52 11.25 0.46
N GLU A 25 -5.78 12.33 0.69
CA GLU A 25 -6.02 13.65 0.09
C GLU A 25 -5.18 13.86 -1.18
N THR A 26 -4.48 12.83 -1.64
CA THR A 26 -3.58 12.90 -2.79
C THR A 26 -3.77 11.70 -3.71
N GLN A 27 -3.48 11.89 -4.99
CA GLN A 27 -3.34 10.83 -5.98
C GLN A 27 -1.88 10.65 -6.44
N ASP A 28 -0.93 11.35 -5.82
CA ASP A 28 0.49 11.18 -6.13
C ASP A 28 0.94 9.75 -5.76
N PRO A 29 1.42 8.95 -6.74
CA PRO A 29 1.79 7.55 -6.51
C PRO A 29 2.95 7.39 -5.54
N TYR A 30 3.85 8.38 -5.45
CA TYR A 30 4.93 8.34 -4.46
C TYR A 30 4.41 8.52 -3.03
N HIS A 31 3.49 9.44 -2.83
CA HIS A 31 2.87 9.71 -1.55
C HIS A 31 2.03 8.51 -1.07
N ILE A 32 1.25 7.91 -1.96
CA ILE A 32 0.45 6.72 -1.68
C ILE A 32 1.37 5.53 -1.39
N TRP A 33 2.38 5.28 -2.22
CA TRP A 33 3.35 4.21 -2.00
C TRP A 33 4.05 4.34 -0.64
N LEU A 34 4.52 5.55 -0.28
CA LEU A 34 5.14 5.80 1.02
C LEU A 34 4.21 5.40 2.16
N SER A 35 2.94 5.81 2.10
CA SER A 35 1.96 5.46 3.14
C SER A 35 1.70 3.95 3.22
N GLU A 36 1.55 3.28 2.08
CA GLU A 36 1.34 1.84 2.00
C GLU A 36 2.50 1.06 2.66
N ILE A 37 3.75 1.47 2.38
CA ILE A 37 4.93 0.84 2.98
C ILE A 37 5.03 1.17 4.49
N MET A 38 4.76 2.39 4.90
CA MET A 38 4.80 2.77 6.31
C MET A 38 3.72 2.04 7.13
N LEU A 39 2.55 1.81 6.57
CA LEU A 39 1.42 1.15 7.22
C LEU A 39 1.55 -0.38 7.32
N GLN A 40 2.51 -0.99 6.60
CA GLN A 40 2.79 -2.42 6.78
C GLN A 40 3.20 -2.70 8.23
N GLN A 41 2.36 -3.41 8.98
CA GLN A 41 2.59 -3.79 10.40
C GLN A 41 2.85 -2.59 11.33
N THR A 42 2.40 -1.38 10.97
CA THR A 42 2.53 -0.17 11.80
C THR A 42 1.16 0.50 11.94
N GLN A 43 0.84 0.95 13.14
CA GLN A 43 -0.44 1.62 13.40
C GLN A 43 -0.51 3.00 12.75
N VAL A 44 -1.71 3.39 12.30
CA VAL A 44 -1.98 4.69 11.68
C VAL A 44 -1.49 5.85 12.55
N ALA A 45 -1.76 5.82 13.86
CA ALA A 45 -1.34 6.88 14.78
C ALA A 45 0.17 7.13 14.74
N THR A 46 0.97 6.07 14.64
CA THR A 46 2.42 6.17 14.51
C THR A 46 2.80 6.79 13.14
N VAL A 47 2.22 6.29 12.05
CA VAL A 47 2.53 6.77 10.69
C VAL A 47 2.20 8.25 10.52
N MET A 48 1.15 8.77 11.16
CA MET A 48 0.76 10.18 11.11
C MET A 48 1.88 11.16 11.45
N SER A 49 2.79 10.79 12.34
CA SER A 49 3.93 11.65 12.70
C SER A 49 5.15 11.49 11.78
N TYR A 50 5.33 10.32 11.15
CA TYR A 50 6.47 10.01 10.29
C TYR A 50 6.27 10.45 8.84
N TYR A 51 5.09 10.23 8.30
CA TYR A 51 4.75 10.51 6.91
C TYR A 51 5.06 11.97 6.48
N PRO A 52 4.58 13.03 7.16
CA PRO A 52 4.88 14.40 6.75
C PRO A 52 6.36 14.75 6.92
N ARG A 53 7.03 14.21 7.95
CA ARG A 53 8.48 14.42 8.16
C ARG A 53 9.31 13.82 7.02
N PHE A 54 8.93 12.64 6.57
CA PHE A 54 9.61 11.95 5.48
C PHE A 54 9.42 12.71 4.17
N LEU A 55 8.19 13.11 3.83
CA LEU A 55 7.89 13.91 2.63
C LEU A 55 8.55 15.28 2.64
N LYS A 56 8.64 15.93 3.79
CA LYS A 56 9.38 17.21 3.92
C LYS A 56 10.84 17.05 3.51
N ARG A 57 11.46 15.92 3.81
CA ARG A 57 12.88 15.67 3.50
C ARG A 57 13.08 15.08 2.12
N PHE A 58 12.18 14.20 1.69
CA PHE A 58 12.19 13.52 0.41
C PHE A 58 10.84 13.75 -0.30
N PRO A 59 10.64 14.92 -0.92
CA PRO A 59 9.33 15.30 -1.48
C PRO A 59 8.95 14.52 -2.75
N ASN A 60 9.87 13.79 -3.35
CA ASN A 60 9.62 13.00 -4.56
C ASN A 60 10.60 11.82 -4.68
N ILE A 61 10.32 10.93 -5.63
CA ILE A 61 11.09 9.70 -5.86
C ILE A 61 12.57 10.01 -6.16
N LYS A 62 12.86 11.06 -6.92
CA LYS A 62 14.25 11.42 -7.31
C LYS A 62 15.07 11.82 -6.09
N THR A 63 14.52 12.65 -5.22
CA THR A 63 15.20 13.06 -3.98
C THR A 63 15.42 11.89 -3.03
N LEU A 64 14.47 10.95 -2.96
CA LEU A 64 14.64 9.73 -2.19
C LEU A 64 15.73 8.84 -2.77
N ALA A 65 15.71 8.59 -4.09
CA ALA A 65 16.67 7.73 -4.78
C ALA A 65 18.11 8.21 -4.65
N GLN A 66 18.32 9.53 -4.66
CA GLN A 66 19.65 10.16 -4.59
C GLN A 66 20.18 10.30 -3.16
N ALA A 67 19.35 10.08 -2.16
CA ALA A 67 19.75 10.22 -0.77
C ALA A 67 20.71 9.09 -0.34
N PRO A 68 21.70 9.35 0.51
CA PRO A 68 22.44 8.29 1.18
C PRO A 68 21.50 7.42 2.03
N GLU A 69 21.66 6.09 1.98
CA GLU A 69 20.79 5.14 2.69
C GLU A 69 20.70 5.45 4.18
N ASP A 70 21.82 5.80 4.82
CA ASP A 70 21.84 6.13 6.26
C ASP A 70 20.92 7.31 6.61
N ARG A 71 20.80 8.30 5.72
CA ARG A 71 19.88 9.43 5.92
C ARG A 71 18.42 9.01 5.81
N VAL A 72 18.12 8.09 4.92
CA VAL A 72 16.77 7.52 4.76
C VAL A 72 16.40 6.70 5.97
N LEU A 73 17.31 5.82 6.41
CA LEU A 73 17.14 4.99 7.61
C LEU A 73 16.99 5.84 8.88
N LYS A 74 17.69 6.94 9.01
CA LYS A 74 17.59 7.85 10.15
C LYS A 74 16.19 8.46 10.30
N LEU A 75 15.52 8.79 9.19
CA LEU A 75 14.14 9.28 9.23
C LEU A 75 13.10 8.19 9.49
N TRP A 76 13.49 6.93 9.28
CA TRP A 76 12.65 5.75 9.55
C TRP A 76 12.82 5.20 10.97
N GLU A 77 13.82 5.71 11.71
CA GLU A 77 14.14 5.27 13.07
C GLU A 77 12.92 5.36 13.99
N GLY A 78 12.55 4.25 14.63
CA GLY A 78 11.37 4.10 15.48
C GLY A 78 10.16 3.47 14.81
N LEU A 79 10.07 3.40 13.46
CA LEU A 79 9.00 2.67 12.76
C LEU A 79 9.21 1.15 12.79
N GLY A 80 10.45 0.68 12.98
CA GLY A 80 10.78 -0.73 12.92
C GLY A 80 10.78 -1.32 11.50
N TYR A 81 11.04 -2.63 11.41
CA TYR A 81 11.01 -3.37 10.13
C TYR A 81 11.82 -2.67 9.03
N TYR A 82 13.08 -2.36 9.29
CA TYR A 82 13.96 -1.55 8.44
C TYR A 82 14.15 -2.08 7.01
N ALA A 83 13.88 -3.37 6.79
CA ALA A 83 13.88 -3.95 5.43
C ALA A 83 12.89 -3.22 4.50
N ARG A 84 11.75 -2.73 5.02
CA ARG A 84 10.78 -1.93 4.25
C ARG A 84 11.41 -0.64 3.74
N CYS A 85 12.14 0.05 4.60
CA CYS A 85 12.85 1.29 4.26
C CYS A 85 13.92 1.06 3.18
N ARG A 86 14.76 0.04 3.35
CA ARG A 86 15.79 -0.33 2.36
C ARG A 86 15.18 -0.72 1.02
N ASN A 87 14.14 -1.54 1.03
CA ASN A 87 13.42 -1.92 -0.18
C ASN A 87 12.79 -0.72 -0.88
N MET A 88 12.19 0.19 -0.12
CA MET A 88 11.62 1.42 -0.66
C MET A 88 12.69 2.32 -1.29
N HIS A 89 13.84 2.50 -0.62
CA HIS A 89 14.96 3.26 -1.16
C HIS A 89 15.51 2.62 -2.45
N ARG A 90 15.70 1.29 -2.45
CA ARG A 90 16.14 0.55 -3.64
C ARG A 90 15.12 0.65 -4.77
N SER A 91 13.84 0.56 -4.48
CA SER A 91 12.78 0.72 -5.49
C SER A 91 12.76 2.13 -6.08
N ALA A 92 13.00 3.17 -5.28
CA ALA A 92 13.12 4.53 -5.77
C ALA A 92 14.28 4.67 -6.78
N GLN A 93 15.42 4.03 -6.51
CA GLN A 93 16.56 3.99 -7.43
C GLN A 93 16.19 3.29 -8.75
N ILE A 94 15.53 2.14 -8.67
CA ILE A 94 15.05 1.41 -9.86
C ILE A 94 14.07 2.26 -10.69
N ILE A 95 13.13 2.96 -10.03
CA ILE A 95 12.17 3.83 -10.72
C ILE A 95 12.89 4.98 -11.44
N VAL A 96 13.91 5.56 -10.83
CA VAL A 96 14.69 6.61 -11.48
C VAL A 96 15.49 6.05 -12.66
N GLU A 97 16.12 4.90 -12.49
CA GLU A 97 17.00 4.27 -13.51
C GLU A 97 16.20 3.73 -14.70
N LYS A 98 15.12 2.98 -14.44
CA LYS A 98 14.39 2.23 -15.47
C LYS A 98 13.11 2.91 -15.98
N HIS A 99 12.55 3.81 -15.19
CA HIS A 99 11.28 4.49 -15.49
C HIS A 99 11.41 6.02 -15.50
N GLU A 100 12.62 6.57 -15.63
CA GLU A 100 12.89 8.02 -15.72
C GLU A 100 12.34 8.81 -14.51
N GLY A 101 12.15 8.16 -13.38
CA GLY A 101 11.57 8.75 -12.17
C GLY A 101 10.05 8.85 -12.19
N LYS A 102 9.37 8.26 -13.18
CA LYS A 102 7.91 8.12 -13.24
C LYS A 102 7.51 6.80 -12.60
N PHE A 103 6.54 6.83 -11.71
CA PHE A 103 6.03 5.60 -11.08
C PHE A 103 5.41 4.68 -12.15
N PRO A 104 5.77 3.38 -12.20
CA PRO A 104 5.22 2.45 -13.19
C PRO A 104 3.71 2.24 -12.97
N GLN A 105 2.98 1.97 -14.05
CA GLN A 105 1.51 1.91 -14.03
C GLN A 105 0.94 0.53 -14.34
N THR A 106 1.78 -0.45 -14.63
CA THR A 106 1.32 -1.84 -14.80
C THR A 106 1.55 -2.65 -13.51
N LEU A 107 0.67 -3.61 -13.26
CA LEU A 107 0.76 -4.45 -12.06
C LEU A 107 2.10 -5.18 -11.98
N ASP A 108 2.55 -5.73 -13.11
CA ASP A 108 3.78 -6.52 -13.18
C ASP A 108 5.02 -5.68 -12.88
N GLU A 109 5.10 -4.47 -13.42
CA GLU A 109 6.21 -3.56 -13.14
C GLU A 109 6.23 -3.13 -11.68
N VAL A 110 5.07 -2.86 -11.09
CA VAL A 110 4.98 -2.44 -9.68
C VAL A 110 5.31 -3.60 -8.74
N VAL A 111 4.84 -4.81 -9.03
CA VAL A 111 5.17 -6.02 -8.24
C VAL A 111 6.64 -6.40 -8.35
N ALA A 112 7.31 -6.08 -9.46
CA ALA A 112 8.74 -6.32 -9.64
C ALA A 112 9.63 -5.41 -8.75
N LEU A 113 9.07 -4.36 -8.15
CA LEU A 113 9.80 -3.48 -7.24
C LEU A 113 10.02 -4.17 -5.88
N PRO A 114 11.23 -4.08 -5.30
CA PRO A 114 11.54 -4.65 -4.00
C PRO A 114 10.55 -4.26 -2.89
N GLY A 115 10.04 -5.25 -2.17
CA GLY A 115 9.14 -5.03 -1.03
C GLY A 115 7.68 -4.72 -1.38
N ILE A 116 7.31 -4.79 -2.66
CA ILE A 116 5.94 -4.58 -3.12
C ILE A 116 5.33 -5.91 -3.55
N GLY A 117 4.34 -6.39 -2.79
CA GLY A 117 3.53 -7.54 -3.16
C GLY A 117 2.28 -7.14 -3.96
N ARG A 118 1.56 -8.15 -4.50
CA ARG A 118 0.35 -7.97 -5.31
C ARG A 118 -0.68 -7.03 -4.66
N SER A 119 -0.96 -7.19 -3.35
CA SER A 119 -1.91 -6.32 -2.64
C SER A 119 -1.44 -4.86 -2.56
N THR A 120 -0.17 -4.65 -2.21
CA THR A 120 0.39 -3.29 -2.14
C THR A 120 0.42 -2.62 -3.52
N ALA A 121 0.81 -3.37 -4.56
CA ALA A 121 0.78 -2.88 -5.94
C ALA A 121 -0.66 -2.53 -6.37
N GLY A 122 -1.63 -3.39 -6.09
CA GLY A 122 -3.04 -3.13 -6.36
C GLY A 122 -3.55 -1.88 -5.67
N ALA A 123 -3.20 -1.67 -4.39
CA ALA A 123 -3.56 -0.47 -3.64
C ALA A 123 -2.99 0.80 -4.29
N ILE A 124 -1.68 0.80 -4.57
CA ILE A 124 -1.01 1.96 -5.19
C ILE A 124 -1.67 2.30 -6.54
N LEU A 125 -1.85 1.32 -7.41
CA LEU A 125 -2.42 1.53 -8.73
C LEU A 125 -3.89 2.00 -8.69
N THR A 126 -4.66 1.47 -7.75
CA THR A 126 -6.05 1.85 -7.56
C THR A 126 -6.17 3.30 -7.05
N PHE A 127 -5.43 3.65 -6.01
CA PHE A 127 -5.54 4.97 -5.39
C PHE A 127 -4.86 6.08 -6.20
N SER A 128 -3.80 5.76 -6.95
CA SER A 128 -3.07 6.76 -7.74
C SER A 128 -3.62 6.98 -9.13
N PHE A 129 -4.07 5.90 -9.79
CA PHE A 129 -4.42 5.93 -11.22
C PHE A 129 -5.86 5.50 -11.50
N GLY A 130 -6.63 5.13 -10.47
CA GLY A 130 -8.00 4.67 -10.63
C GLY A 130 -8.12 3.28 -11.27
N HIS A 131 -7.04 2.51 -11.33
CA HIS A 131 -7.08 1.14 -11.86
C HIS A 131 -7.89 0.23 -10.94
N LYS A 132 -8.61 -0.72 -11.50
CA LYS A 132 -9.39 -1.69 -10.73
C LYS A 132 -8.52 -2.92 -10.45
N HIS A 133 -7.91 -2.96 -9.28
CA HIS A 133 -7.15 -4.12 -8.82
C HIS A 133 -7.71 -4.65 -7.50
N PRO A 134 -7.82 -5.98 -7.35
CA PRO A 134 -8.23 -6.58 -6.09
C PRO A 134 -7.14 -6.40 -5.03
N LEU A 135 -7.57 -6.31 -3.77
CA LEU A 135 -6.72 -6.24 -2.59
C LEU A 135 -6.97 -7.43 -1.70
N LEU A 136 -5.93 -7.98 -1.10
CA LEU A 136 -6.06 -9.06 -0.12
C LEU A 136 -5.02 -8.90 1.00
N ASP A 137 -5.13 -7.83 1.78
CA ASP A 137 -4.36 -7.66 3.01
C ASP A 137 -5.02 -8.39 4.20
N GLY A 138 -4.41 -8.31 5.37
CA GLY A 138 -4.94 -8.95 6.59
C GLY A 138 -6.33 -8.46 7.00
N ASN A 139 -6.68 -7.20 6.71
CA ASN A 139 -7.99 -6.63 7.02
C ASN A 139 -9.04 -7.16 6.05
N VAL A 140 -8.73 -7.13 4.76
CA VAL A 140 -9.62 -7.65 3.70
C VAL A 140 -9.84 -9.15 3.88
N LYS A 141 -8.79 -9.94 4.16
CA LYS A 141 -8.93 -11.38 4.50
C LYS A 141 -9.93 -11.58 5.63
N ARG A 142 -9.79 -10.83 6.72
CA ARG A 142 -10.69 -10.93 7.88
C ARG A 142 -12.14 -10.57 7.54
N VAL A 143 -12.36 -9.54 6.74
CA VAL A 143 -13.71 -9.13 6.29
C VAL A 143 -14.32 -10.19 5.39
N LEU A 144 -13.58 -10.65 4.38
CA LEU A 144 -14.06 -11.66 3.43
C LEU A 144 -14.35 -12.99 4.13
N CYS A 145 -13.51 -13.45 5.05
CA CYS A 145 -13.77 -14.66 5.83
C CYS A 145 -15.10 -14.56 6.60
N ARG A 146 -15.41 -13.41 7.20
CA ARG A 146 -16.68 -13.20 7.91
C ARG A 146 -17.88 -13.12 6.95
N LEU A 147 -17.70 -12.42 5.81
CA LEU A 147 -18.77 -12.24 4.83
C LEU A 147 -19.17 -13.55 4.15
N TYR A 148 -18.21 -14.42 3.86
CA TYR A 148 -18.42 -15.68 3.15
C TYR A 148 -18.39 -16.91 4.06
N ASN A 149 -18.41 -16.73 5.39
CA ASN A 149 -18.39 -17.78 6.40
C ASN A 149 -17.27 -18.81 6.17
N VAL A 150 -16.03 -18.31 5.99
CA VAL A 150 -14.85 -19.16 5.79
C VAL A 150 -14.32 -19.60 7.15
N ASP A 151 -14.49 -20.86 7.50
CA ASP A 151 -14.07 -21.42 8.80
C ASP A 151 -12.62 -21.89 8.84
N GLU A 152 -11.99 -22.03 7.68
CA GLU A 152 -10.60 -22.45 7.58
C GLU A 152 -9.60 -21.30 7.74
N ALA A 153 -8.37 -21.65 8.14
CA ALA A 153 -7.31 -20.67 8.31
C ALA A 153 -6.99 -19.93 7.00
N PRO A 154 -7.05 -18.58 6.98
CA PRO A 154 -6.86 -17.76 5.76
C PRO A 154 -5.50 -17.91 5.10
N GLN A 155 -4.52 -18.50 5.80
CA GLN A 155 -3.15 -18.73 5.30
C GLN A 155 -3.01 -20.04 4.50
N LYS A 156 -4.02 -20.93 4.53
CA LYS A 156 -4.02 -22.11 3.67
C LYS A 156 -4.10 -21.70 2.21
N SER A 157 -3.25 -22.25 1.36
CA SER A 157 -3.13 -21.87 -0.06
C SER A 157 -4.46 -21.93 -0.82
N ALA A 158 -5.27 -22.98 -0.59
CA ALA A 158 -6.59 -23.12 -1.20
C ALA A 158 -7.56 -22.01 -0.76
N VAL A 159 -7.55 -21.66 0.54
CA VAL A 159 -8.39 -20.60 1.12
C VAL A 159 -7.93 -19.24 0.60
N GLU A 160 -6.63 -18.98 0.59
CA GLU A 160 -6.09 -17.74 0.06
C GLU A 160 -6.46 -17.53 -1.41
N LYS A 161 -6.39 -18.58 -2.23
CA LYS A 161 -6.84 -18.54 -3.63
C LYS A 161 -8.33 -18.19 -3.75
N ALA A 162 -9.18 -18.78 -2.91
CA ALA A 162 -10.62 -18.45 -2.87
C ALA A 162 -10.85 -17.00 -2.43
N LEU A 163 -10.11 -16.50 -1.42
CA LEU A 163 -10.22 -15.12 -0.95
C LEU A 163 -9.82 -14.11 -2.02
N TRP A 164 -8.80 -14.41 -2.83
CA TRP A 164 -8.45 -13.58 -3.99
C TRP A 164 -9.60 -13.53 -4.99
N ALA A 165 -10.24 -14.67 -5.33
CA ALA A 165 -11.39 -14.70 -6.21
C ALA A 165 -12.60 -13.93 -5.64
N PHE A 166 -12.79 -13.92 -4.32
CA PHE A 166 -13.82 -13.09 -3.68
C PHE A 166 -13.50 -11.58 -3.75
N SER A 167 -12.22 -11.24 -3.76
CA SER A 167 -11.76 -9.84 -3.87
C SER A 167 -11.89 -9.27 -5.29
N GLU A 168 -11.88 -10.11 -6.31
CA GLU A 168 -12.13 -9.77 -7.73
C GLU A 168 -13.62 -9.46 -7.99
#